data_df71bda6bfc53a9440c669a82ef3c8c4
#
_entry.id   df71bda6bfc53a9440c669a82ef3c8c4
#
_cell.length_a   1.000
_cell.length_b   1.000
_cell.length_c   1.000
_cell.angle_alpha   90.00
_cell.angle_beta   90.00
_cell.angle_gamma   90.00
#
_symmetry.space_group_name_H-M   'P 1'
#
loop_
_entity.id
_entity.type
_entity.pdbx_description
1 polymer ?
#
loop_
_entity_poly.entity_id
_entity_poly.type
_entity_poly.pdbx_seq_one_letter_code
_entity_poly.pdbx_strand_id
1 'polypeptide(L)'
;LVIVDSVAALTPQAEIDGDMGDSHMGLQARLMSQALRKLTGIINKSKATVIFINQIRMKIGVMFGNPETTTGGNALKFYASQRIDIRRIGQIKVGDDIIGNRTKIKVVKNKIAPPFRVAEFDIMYNEGISKTGDILDLAATHGIVEKSGAFYKYNGETIGQGRDKTKTYLKENPEVLAEIDQKVRDKVKEEEK
;
A
#
# COMPACT_ATOMS: atom_id res chain seq x y z
N LEU A 1 -9.79 -12.26 9.73
CA LEU A 1 -9.49 -11.39 8.59
C LEU A 1 -10.31 -11.85 7.37
N VAL A 2 -11.00 -10.94 6.72
CA VAL A 2 -11.72 -11.16 5.45
C VAL A 2 -11.18 -10.18 4.41
N ILE A 3 -10.86 -10.67 3.22
CA ILE A 3 -10.39 -9.84 2.11
C ILE A 3 -11.37 -9.98 0.95
N VAL A 4 -11.85 -8.84 0.44
CA VAL A 4 -12.71 -8.75 -0.75
C VAL A 4 -11.88 -8.15 -1.89
N ASP A 5 -11.48 -9.01 -2.81
CA ASP A 5 -10.70 -8.65 -4.01
C ASP A 5 -11.52 -9.04 -5.26
N SER A 6 -12.12 -8.09 -5.87
CA SER A 6 -12.21 -6.64 -5.61
C SER A 6 -13.68 -6.20 -5.53
N VAL A 7 -13.91 -4.99 -5.03
CA VAL A 7 -15.25 -4.38 -5.03
C VAL A 7 -15.85 -4.33 -6.44
N ALA A 8 -15.01 -4.17 -7.47
CA ALA A 8 -15.44 -4.13 -8.88
C ALA A 8 -16.08 -5.45 -9.35
N ALA A 9 -15.76 -6.58 -8.72
CA ALA A 9 -16.31 -7.89 -9.06
C ALA A 9 -17.63 -8.23 -8.32
N LEU A 10 -18.07 -7.37 -7.41
CA LEU A 10 -19.34 -7.58 -6.70
C LEU A 10 -20.50 -7.19 -7.63
N THR A 11 -21.19 -8.20 -8.16
CA THR A 11 -22.29 -8.02 -9.11
C THR A 11 -23.64 -8.09 -8.39
N PRO A 12 -24.54 -7.12 -8.55
CA PRO A 12 -25.91 -7.19 -8.05
C PRO A 12 -26.69 -8.33 -8.71
N GLN A 13 -27.60 -8.97 -7.95
CA GLN A 13 -28.42 -10.07 -8.48
C GLN A 13 -29.19 -9.69 -9.74
N ALA A 14 -29.76 -8.48 -9.75
CA ALA A 14 -30.51 -7.98 -10.91
C ALA A 14 -29.64 -7.80 -12.18
N GLU A 15 -28.31 -7.67 -12.04
CA GLU A 15 -27.38 -7.61 -13.16
C GLU A 15 -27.04 -9.03 -13.65
N ILE A 16 -27.05 -10.03 -12.74
CA ILE A 16 -26.84 -11.44 -13.08
C ILE A 16 -28.06 -12.00 -13.83
N ASP A 17 -29.25 -11.58 -13.40
CA ASP A 17 -30.53 -12.08 -13.96
C ASP A 17 -30.95 -11.33 -15.23
N GLY A 18 -30.28 -10.19 -15.54
CA GLY A 18 -30.56 -9.36 -16.73
C GLY A 18 -29.86 -9.83 -18.00
N ASP A 19 -30.28 -9.28 -19.12
CA ASP A 19 -29.68 -9.58 -20.42
C ASP A 19 -28.40 -8.75 -20.66
N MET A 20 -27.50 -9.30 -21.50
CA MET A 20 -26.30 -8.56 -21.90
C MET A 20 -26.66 -7.28 -22.66
N GLY A 21 -26.22 -6.14 -22.12
CA GLY A 21 -26.50 -4.82 -22.66
C GLY A 21 -27.54 -4.01 -21.90
N ASP A 22 -28.19 -4.61 -20.91
CA ASP A 22 -29.11 -3.87 -20.02
C ASP A 22 -28.37 -2.81 -19.21
N SER A 23 -29.05 -1.65 -19.06
CA SER A 23 -28.46 -0.54 -18.30
C SER A 23 -28.70 -0.70 -16.80
N HIS A 24 -27.68 -1.04 -16.07
CA HIS A 24 -27.71 -1.23 -14.61
C HIS A 24 -27.07 -0.08 -13.82
N MET A 25 -27.27 1.17 -14.26
CA MET A 25 -26.67 2.35 -13.65
C MET A 25 -26.97 2.43 -12.14
N GLY A 26 -25.91 2.51 -11.34
CA GLY A 26 -25.99 2.74 -9.90
C GLY A 26 -26.38 1.52 -9.04
N LEU A 27 -26.67 0.36 -9.62
CA LEU A 27 -27.04 -0.84 -8.86
C LEU A 27 -25.92 -1.30 -7.93
N GLN A 28 -24.67 -1.31 -8.40
CA GLN A 28 -23.52 -1.66 -7.57
C GLN A 28 -23.34 -0.70 -6.39
N ALA A 29 -23.54 0.60 -6.59
CA ALA A 29 -23.47 1.59 -5.51
C ALA A 29 -24.60 1.38 -4.48
N ARG A 30 -25.78 0.99 -4.92
CA ARG A 30 -26.92 0.65 -4.08
C ARG A 30 -26.65 -0.63 -3.29
N LEU A 31 -26.11 -1.67 -3.95
CA LEU A 31 -25.67 -2.92 -3.31
C LEU A 31 -24.66 -2.63 -2.20
N MET A 32 -23.60 -1.88 -2.49
CA MET A 32 -22.57 -1.54 -1.51
C MET A 32 -23.13 -0.76 -0.32
N SER A 33 -24.04 0.18 -0.55
CA SER A 33 -24.67 0.94 0.52
C SER A 33 -25.51 0.07 1.44
N GLN A 34 -26.23 -0.91 0.90
CA GLN A 34 -27.04 -1.86 1.68
C GLN A 34 -26.15 -2.86 2.43
N ALA A 35 -25.16 -3.43 1.74
CA ALA A 35 -24.23 -4.42 2.30
C ALA A 35 -23.45 -3.83 3.49
N LEU A 36 -22.88 -2.65 3.34
CA LEU A 36 -22.07 -2.01 4.39
C LEU A 36 -22.90 -1.66 5.62
N ARG A 37 -24.17 -1.26 5.47
CA ARG A 37 -25.09 -1.06 6.60
C ARG A 37 -25.28 -2.33 7.43
N LYS A 38 -25.44 -3.48 6.76
CA LYS A 38 -25.63 -4.78 7.42
C LYS A 38 -24.29 -5.28 8.01
N LEU A 39 -23.23 -5.22 7.23
CA LEU A 39 -21.92 -5.76 7.60
C LEU A 39 -21.28 -5.02 8.78
N THR A 40 -21.44 -3.69 8.89
CA THR A 40 -20.79 -2.91 9.95
C THR A 40 -21.13 -3.42 11.35
N GLY A 41 -22.41 -3.75 11.61
CA GLY A 41 -22.83 -4.31 12.89
C GLY A 41 -22.25 -5.70 13.16
N ILE A 42 -22.19 -6.55 12.12
CA ILE A 42 -21.67 -7.91 12.22
C ILE A 42 -20.14 -7.89 12.42
N ILE A 43 -19.43 -7.08 11.65
CA ILE A 43 -17.97 -6.91 11.75
C ILE A 43 -17.58 -6.44 13.15
N ASN A 44 -18.31 -5.46 13.70
CA ASN A 44 -18.05 -4.95 15.04
C ASN A 44 -18.28 -6.03 16.13
N LYS A 45 -19.35 -6.77 16.05
CA LYS A 45 -19.67 -7.86 17.00
C LYS A 45 -18.66 -9.00 16.93
N SER A 46 -18.26 -9.40 15.72
CA SER A 46 -17.28 -10.49 15.50
C SER A 46 -15.84 -10.08 15.72
N LYS A 47 -15.55 -8.78 15.96
CA LYS A 47 -14.19 -8.22 16.03
C LYS A 47 -13.32 -8.60 14.82
N ALA A 48 -13.96 -8.79 13.67
CA ALA A 48 -13.28 -9.14 12.43
C ALA A 48 -12.66 -7.89 11.79
N THR A 49 -11.54 -8.09 11.10
CA THR A 49 -10.99 -7.09 10.18
C THR A 49 -11.42 -7.43 8.76
N VAL A 50 -11.95 -6.45 8.03
CA VAL A 50 -12.35 -6.62 6.63
C VAL A 50 -11.59 -5.62 5.76
N ILE A 51 -10.92 -6.15 4.73
CA ILE A 51 -10.17 -5.35 3.75
C ILE A 51 -10.90 -5.41 2.42
N PHE A 52 -11.27 -4.25 1.90
CA PHE A 52 -11.82 -4.10 0.56
C PHE A 52 -10.75 -3.58 -0.39
N ILE A 53 -10.41 -4.35 -1.41
CA ILE A 53 -9.55 -3.91 -2.50
C ILE A 53 -10.45 -3.28 -3.56
N ASN A 54 -10.11 -2.05 -3.99
CA ASN A 54 -10.90 -1.34 -4.99
C ASN A 54 -9.99 -0.81 -6.11
N GLN A 55 -10.60 -0.60 -7.27
CA GLN A 55 -9.94 -0.09 -8.45
C GLN A 55 -10.26 1.38 -8.66
N ILE A 56 -9.27 2.12 -9.15
CA ILE A 56 -9.46 3.52 -9.53
C ILE A 56 -10.01 3.57 -10.95
N ARG A 57 -10.98 4.45 -11.16
CA ARG A 57 -11.57 4.76 -12.44
C ARG A 57 -11.52 6.26 -12.65
N MET A 58 -11.53 6.69 -13.91
CA MET A 58 -11.58 8.09 -14.28
C MET A 58 -12.99 8.47 -14.67
N LYS A 59 -13.53 9.54 -14.10
CA LYS A 59 -14.81 10.12 -14.54
C LYS A 59 -14.61 10.86 -15.84
N ILE A 60 -15.43 10.54 -16.83
CA ILE A 60 -15.45 11.24 -18.13
C ILE A 60 -16.08 12.63 -17.91
N GLY A 61 -15.55 13.65 -18.58
CA GLY A 61 -16.12 15.01 -18.61
C GLY A 61 -15.78 15.89 -17.39
N VAL A 62 -14.90 15.45 -16.48
CA VAL A 62 -14.42 16.30 -15.38
C VAL A 62 -13.26 17.17 -15.88
N MET A 63 -13.53 18.44 -16.18
CA MET A 63 -12.51 19.39 -16.63
C MET A 63 -11.70 20.02 -15.50
N PHE A 64 -12.28 20.11 -14.29
CA PHE A 64 -11.66 20.72 -13.10
C PHE A 64 -11.77 19.80 -11.89
N GLY A 65 -10.75 19.79 -11.05
CA GLY A 65 -10.67 18.95 -9.85
C GLY A 65 -10.13 17.55 -10.13
N ASN A 66 -10.32 16.63 -9.18
CA ASN A 66 -9.81 15.26 -9.29
C ASN A 66 -10.85 14.36 -9.99
N PRO A 67 -10.57 13.86 -11.21
CA PRO A 67 -11.46 12.96 -11.92
C PRO A 67 -11.48 11.54 -11.37
N GLU A 68 -10.57 11.19 -10.46
CA GLU A 68 -10.48 9.84 -9.94
C GLU A 68 -11.69 9.46 -9.08
N THR A 69 -12.20 8.29 -9.33
CA THR A 69 -13.29 7.68 -8.56
C THR A 69 -13.01 6.19 -8.34
N THR A 70 -13.82 5.54 -7.53
CA THR A 70 -13.74 4.11 -7.27
C THR A 70 -15.07 3.45 -7.64
N THR A 71 -15.05 2.16 -7.94
CA THR A 71 -16.28 1.37 -8.18
C THR A 71 -17.08 1.22 -6.89
N GLY A 72 -18.36 0.90 -7.00
CA GLY A 72 -19.26 0.69 -5.86
C GLY A 72 -19.75 1.96 -5.17
N GLY A 73 -19.58 3.13 -5.80
CA GLY A 73 -20.07 4.42 -5.28
C GLY A 73 -19.26 4.97 -4.10
N ASN A 74 -19.89 5.80 -3.27
CA ASN A 74 -19.19 6.51 -2.20
C ASN A 74 -19.34 5.86 -0.81
N ALA A 75 -20.22 4.89 -0.64
CA ALA A 75 -20.55 4.33 0.67
C ALA A 75 -19.29 3.81 1.40
N LEU A 76 -18.43 3.06 0.72
CA LEU A 76 -17.22 2.51 1.31
C LEU A 76 -16.26 3.61 1.85
N LYS A 77 -16.21 4.77 1.19
CA LYS A 77 -15.39 5.90 1.64
C LYS A 77 -15.82 6.42 3.02
N PHE A 78 -17.11 6.35 3.34
CA PHE A 78 -17.65 6.78 4.63
C PHE A 78 -17.49 5.69 5.69
N TYR A 79 -17.82 4.45 5.37
CA TYR A 79 -17.78 3.33 6.31
C TYR A 79 -16.39 2.91 6.71
N ALA A 80 -15.40 2.95 5.80
CA ALA A 80 -14.03 2.55 6.08
C ALA A 80 -13.41 3.35 7.24
N SER A 81 -12.77 2.65 8.18
CA SER A 81 -11.99 3.23 9.26
C SER A 81 -10.65 3.76 8.75
N GLN A 82 -10.04 3.05 7.83
CA GLN A 82 -8.81 3.44 7.16
C GLN A 82 -9.01 3.36 5.65
N ARG A 83 -8.38 4.29 4.91
CA ARG A 83 -8.28 4.27 3.46
C ARG A 83 -6.85 4.51 3.06
N ILE A 84 -6.34 3.61 2.25
CA ILE A 84 -4.96 3.63 1.76
C ILE A 84 -5.02 3.76 0.24
N ASP A 85 -4.33 4.75 -0.30
CA ASP A 85 -4.07 4.90 -1.73
C ASP A 85 -2.73 4.26 -2.05
N ILE A 86 -2.69 3.38 -3.06
CA ILE A 86 -1.48 2.66 -3.46
C ILE A 86 -1.19 3.00 -4.91
N ARG A 87 0.04 3.49 -5.18
CA ARG A 87 0.50 3.90 -6.52
C ARG A 87 1.84 3.29 -6.85
N ARG A 88 1.95 2.76 -8.05
CA ARG A 88 3.26 2.48 -8.64
C ARG A 88 3.86 3.81 -9.12
N ILE A 89 5.06 4.12 -8.63
CA ILE A 89 5.77 5.36 -8.95
C ILE A 89 7.02 5.14 -9.81
N GLY A 90 7.45 3.89 -9.97
CA GLY A 90 8.60 3.54 -10.80
C GLY A 90 8.70 2.05 -11.06
N GLN A 91 9.63 1.68 -11.91
CA GLN A 91 10.03 0.31 -12.18
C GLN A 91 11.42 0.07 -11.62
N ILE A 92 11.65 -1.15 -11.13
CA ILE A 92 12.98 -1.61 -10.69
C ILE A 92 13.49 -2.53 -11.79
N LYS A 93 14.69 -2.22 -12.31
CA LYS A 93 15.29 -2.94 -13.42
C LYS A 93 16.68 -3.46 -13.05
N VAL A 94 17.03 -4.61 -13.62
CA VAL A 94 18.40 -5.12 -13.66
C VAL A 94 18.73 -5.36 -15.12
N GLY A 95 19.62 -4.53 -15.69
CA GLY A 95 19.79 -4.46 -17.13
C GLY A 95 18.49 -4.01 -17.80
N ASP A 96 18.00 -4.79 -18.74
CA ASP A 96 16.74 -4.54 -19.45
C ASP A 96 15.52 -5.16 -18.75
N ASP A 97 15.73 -6.08 -17.81
CA ASP A 97 14.66 -6.82 -17.16
C ASP A 97 14.01 -6.02 -16.03
N ILE A 98 12.68 -5.98 -16.03
CA ILE A 98 11.89 -5.39 -14.96
C ILE A 98 11.66 -6.45 -13.89
N ILE A 99 12.28 -6.27 -12.73
CA ILE A 99 12.24 -7.21 -11.61
C ILE A 99 11.31 -6.79 -10.46
N GLY A 100 10.75 -5.60 -10.54
CA GLY A 100 9.85 -5.09 -9.51
C GLY A 100 9.33 -3.69 -9.78
N ASN A 101 8.58 -3.17 -8.82
CA ASN A 101 8.02 -1.83 -8.87
C ASN A 101 8.34 -1.06 -7.58
N ARG A 102 8.71 0.21 -7.71
CA ARG A 102 8.67 1.17 -6.62
C ARG A 102 7.23 1.60 -6.39
N THR A 103 6.77 1.44 -5.18
CA THR A 103 5.38 1.67 -4.79
C THR A 103 5.31 2.72 -3.70
N LYS A 104 4.34 3.60 -3.81
CA LYS A 104 4.01 4.61 -2.82
C LYS A 104 2.63 4.35 -2.25
N ILE A 105 2.52 4.36 -0.94
CA ILE A 105 1.24 4.36 -0.23
C ILE A 105 1.01 5.69 0.47
N LYS A 106 -0.26 6.09 0.51
CA LYS A 106 -0.70 7.26 1.29
C LYS A 106 -1.94 6.88 2.09
N VAL A 107 -1.91 7.11 3.39
CA VAL A 107 -3.07 6.94 4.26
C VAL A 107 -3.97 8.17 4.09
N VAL A 108 -4.99 8.07 3.24
CA VAL A 108 -5.86 9.21 2.91
C VAL A 108 -7.00 9.42 3.93
N LYS A 109 -7.30 8.41 4.75
CA LYS A 109 -8.24 8.48 5.88
C LYS A 109 -7.78 7.53 6.97
N ASN A 110 -7.81 7.99 8.21
CA ASN A 110 -7.56 7.16 9.38
C ASN A 110 -8.42 7.67 10.56
N LYS A 111 -9.17 6.78 11.21
CA LYS A 111 -10.00 7.10 12.39
C LYS A 111 -9.33 6.73 13.72
N ILE A 112 -8.19 6.03 13.68
CA ILE A 112 -7.51 5.50 14.87
C ILE A 112 -6.13 6.12 15.11
N ALA A 113 -5.60 6.88 14.14
CA ALA A 113 -4.33 7.60 14.24
C ALA A 113 -4.33 8.78 13.25
N PRO A 114 -3.36 9.72 13.32
CA PRO A 114 -3.24 10.82 12.36
C PRO A 114 -3.13 10.30 10.91
N PRO A 115 -3.96 10.81 9.98
CA PRO A 115 -3.91 10.43 8.57
C PRO A 115 -2.76 11.15 7.83
N PHE A 116 -2.70 10.91 6.50
CA PHE A 116 -1.82 11.56 5.52
C PHE A 116 -0.36 11.15 5.57
N ARG A 117 0.00 10.16 6.39
CA ARG A 117 1.33 9.54 6.33
C ARG A 117 1.54 8.86 4.97
N VAL A 118 2.77 8.92 4.51
CA VAL A 118 3.22 8.35 3.24
C VAL A 118 4.38 7.40 3.51
N ALA A 119 4.39 6.27 2.81
CA ALA A 119 5.55 5.37 2.78
C ALA A 119 5.83 4.94 1.34
N GLU A 120 7.09 4.67 1.03
CA GLU A 120 7.54 4.19 -0.26
C GLU A 120 8.41 2.96 -0.06
N PHE A 121 8.13 1.90 -0.82
CA PHE A 121 8.85 0.64 -0.75
C PHE A 121 8.87 -0.06 -2.10
N ASP A 122 9.74 -1.06 -2.21
CA ASP A 122 9.84 -1.89 -3.39
C ASP A 122 8.96 -3.13 -3.27
N ILE A 123 8.23 -3.45 -4.34
CA ILE A 123 7.59 -4.75 -4.53
C ILE A 123 8.38 -5.49 -5.60
N MET A 124 9.06 -6.54 -5.19
CA MET A 124 9.84 -7.40 -6.08
C MET A 124 8.97 -8.52 -6.61
N TYR A 125 9.10 -8.84 -7.89
CA TYR A 125 8.40 -9.99 -8.46
C TYR A 125 8.91 -11.28 -7.82
N ASN A 126 8.00 -12.19 -7.52
CA ASN A 126 8.23 -13.47 -6.83
C ASN A 126 8.69 -13.38 -5.35
N GLU A 127 9.07 -12.18 -4.83
CA GLU A 127 9.47 -12.00 -3.43
C GLU A 127 8.42 -11.21 -2.62
N GLY A 128 7.65 -10.32 -3.29
CA GLY A 128 6.75 -9.38 -2.62
C GLY A 128 7.48 -8.14 -2.10
N ILE A 129 7.07 -7.61 -0.94
CA ILE A 129 7.67 -6.39 -0.36
C ILE A 129 9.12 -6.66 0.07
N SER A 130 10.04 -5.83 -0.43
CA SER A 130 11.46 -5.91 -0.11
C SER A 130 11.76 -5.33 1.27
N LYS A 131 11.65 -6.15 2.32
CA LYS A 131 11.95 -5.73 3.70
C LYS A 131 13.37 -5.17 3.85
N THR A 132 14.36 -5.82 3.23
CA THR A 132 15.76 -5.37 3.27
C THR A 132 15.93 -4.00 2.63
N GLY A 133 15.22 -3.74 1.51
CA GLY A 133 15.24 -2.43 0.86
C GLY A 133 14.60 -1.35 1.70
N ASP A 134 13.50 -1.65 2.37
CA ASP A 134 12.79 -0.73 3.24
C ASP A 134 13.63 -0.38 4.48
N ILE A 135 14.20 -1.38 5.16
CA ILE A 135 15.10 -1.17 6.30
C ILE A 135 16.31 -0.32 5.91
N LEU A 136 16.93 -0.57 4.74
CA LEU A 136 18.07 0.20 4.26
C LEU A 136 17.70 1.68 3.99
N ASP A 137 16.55 1.91 3.33
CA ASP A 137 16.08 3.26 3.02
C ASP A 137 15.77 4.05 4.31
N LEU A 138 15.11 3.41 5.28
CA LEU A 138 14.84 4.00 6.59
C LEU A 138 16.13 4.25 7.38
N ALA A 139 17.04 3.28 7.42
CA ALA A 139 18.33 3.42 8.10
C ALA A 139 19.17 4.59 7.54
N ALA A 140 19.14 4.78 6.22
CA ALA A 140 19.79 5.92 5.59
C ALA A 140 19.08 7.25 5.91
N THR A 141 17.76 7.26 5.97
CA THR A 141 16.95 8.44 6.31
C THR A 141 17.19 8.91 7.75
N HIS A 142 17.30 7.96 8.69
CA HIS A 142 17.53 8.26 10.11
C HIS A 142 19.03 8.32 10.50
N GLY A 143 19.94 8.27 9.51
CA GLY A 143 21.38 8.41 9.75
C GLY A 143 22.03 7.24 10.48
N ILE A 144 21.37 6.08 10.56
CA ILE A 144 21.91 4.84 11.12
C ILE A 144 22.92 4.21 10.16
N VAL A 145 22.60 4.25 8.87
CA VAL A 145 23.50 3.92 7.77
C VAL A 145 23.89 5.22 7.07
N GLU A 146 25.16 5.50 7.01
CA GLU A 146 25.69 6.68 6.33
C GLU A 146 25.68 6.46 4.81
N LYS A 147 25.09 7.39 4.08
CA LYS A 147 25.11 7.39 2.62
C LYS A 147 26.00 8.53 2.12
N SER A 148 27.12 8.19 1.54
CA SER A 148 28.06 9.15 0.91
C SER A 148 28.15 8.87 -0.59
N GLY A 149 27.46 9.68 -1.39
CA GLY A 149 27.33 9.43 -2.83
C GLY A 149 26.69 8.05 -3.11
N ALA A 150 27.43 7.17 -3.77
CA ALA A 150 26.98 5.81 -4.04
C ALA A 150 27.31 4.81 -2.91
N PHE A 151 28.11 5.20 -1.93
CA PHE A 151 28.56 4.28 -0.87
C PHE A 151 27.64 4.32 0.35
N TYR A 152 27.36 3.14 0.89
CA TYR A 152 26.66 2.94 2.16
C TYR A 152 27.66 2.43 3.20
N LYS A 153 27.68 3.06 4.37
CA LYS A 153 28.58 2.71 5.47
C LYS A 153 27.76 2.44 6.74
N TYR A 154 28.18 1.44 7.46
CA TYR A 154 27.63 1.08 8.76
C TYR A 154 28.77 0.82 9.74
N ASN A 155 28.72 1.45 10.94
CA ASN A 155 29.78 1.40 11.95
C ASN A 155 31.18 1.76 11.39
N GLY A 156 31.26 2.69 10.41
CA GLY A 156 32.52 3.10 9.78
C GLY A 156 32.99 2.21 8.61
N GLU A 157 32.38 1.05 8.41
CA GLU A 157 32.70 0.11 7.35
C GLU A 157 31.79 0.28 6.14
N THR A 158 32.32 0.13 4.93
CA THR A 158 31.54 0.17 3.70
C THR A 158 30.82 -1.15 3.50
N ILE A 159 29.47 -1.12 3.56
CA ILE A 159 28.62 -2.31 3.39
C ILE A 159 28.12 -2.48 1.96
N GLY A 160 28.37 -1.51 1.07
CA GLY A 160 28.04 -1.65 -0.34
C GLY A 160 28.23 -0.37 -1.15
N GLN A 161 28.39 -0.56 -2.46
CA GLN A 161 28.38 0.52 -3.45
C GLN A 161 27.11 0.42 -4.30
N GLY A 162 26.19 1.36 -4.12
CA GLY A 162 24.86 1.33 -4.69
C GLY A 162 23.88 0.54 -3.85
N ARG A 163 22.59 0.90 -4.00
CA ARG A 163 21.49 0.34 -3.20
C ARG A 163 21.34 -1.18 -3.36
N ASP A 164 21.50 -1.68 -4.58
CA ASP A 164 21.29 -3.11 -4.85
C ASP A 164 22.40 -3.99 -4.26
N LYS A 165 23.66 -3.59 -4.39
CA LYS A 165 24.78 -4.31 -3.76
C LYS A 165 24.67 -4.28 -2.23
N THR A 166 24.23 -3.17 -1.66
CA THR A 166 24.02 -3.05 -0.21
C THR A 166 22.86 -3.96 0.24
N LYS A 167 21.78 -4.06 -0.53
CA LYS A 167 20.69 -5.02 -0.26
C LYS A 167 21.18 -6.46 -0.29
N THR A 168 22.03 -6.82 -1.26
CA THR A 168 22.63 -8.15 -1.35
C THR A 168 23.47 -8.44 -0.11
N TYR A 169 24.38 -7.53 0.26
CA TYR A 169 25.19 -7.65 1.47
C TYR A 169 24.33 -7.88 2.71
N LEU A 170 23.25 -7.10 2.89
CA LEU A 170 22.36 -7.25 4.04
C LEU A 170 21.55 -8.55 4.02
N LYS A 171 21.22 -9.10 2.84
CA LYS A 171 20.60 -10.42 2.73
C LYS A 171 21.57 -11.55 3.12
N GLU A 172 22.85 -11.40 2.80
CA GLU A 172 23.91 -12.36 3.14
C GLU A 172 24.37 -12.25 4.60
N ASN A 173 24.10 -11.11 5.27
CA ASN A 173 24.46 -10.84 6.67
C ASN A 173 23.19 -10.53 7.50
N PRO A 174 22.37 -11.52 7.83
CA PRO A 174 21.09 -11.33 8.50
C PRO A 174 21.20 -10.74 9.91
N GLU A 175 22.29 -10.98 10.60
CA GLU A 175 22.60 -10.39 11.91
C GLU A 175 22.79 -8.87 11.83
N VAL A 176 23.53 -8.38 10.82
CA VAL A 176 23.68 -6.94 10.58
C VAL A 176 22.35 -6.30 10.20
N LEU A 177 21.56 -6.99 9.37
CA LEU A 177 20.22 -6.53 9.00
C LEU A 177 19.30 -6.41 10.23
N ALA A 178 19.33 -7.39 11.13
CA ALA A 178 18.53 -7.39 12.35
C ALA A 178 18.94 -6.26 13.32
N GLU A 179 20.25 -6.02 13.44
CA GLU A 179 20.77 -4.91 14.26
C GLU A 179 20.33 -3.55 13.72
N ILE A 180 20.41 -3.36 12.40
CA ILE A 180 19.96 -2.13 11.75
C ILE A 180 18.44 -1.96 11.91
N ASP A 181 17.63 -3.02 11.70
CA ASP A 181 16.17 -2.96 11.88
C ASP A 181 15.81 -2.55 13.32
N GLN A 182 16.49 -3.12 14.32
CA GLN A 182 16.25 -2.75 15.71
C GLN A 182 16.57 -1.26 15.96
N LYS A 183 17.73 -0.77 15.50
CA LYS A 183 18.09 0.64 15.65
C LYS A 183 17.11 1.59 14.96
N VAL A 184 16.62 1.21 13.76
CA VAL A 184 15.59 1.99 13.04
C VAL A 184 14.31 2.07 13.87
N ARG A 185 13.83 0.93 14.41
CA ARG A 185 12.62 0.89 15.23
C ARG A 185 12.73 1.71 16.51
N ASP A 186 13.87 1.66 17.15
CA ASP A 186 14.11 2.42 18.39
C ASP A 186 14.16 3.92 18.09
N LYS A 187 14.84 4.32 17.00
CA LYS A 187 14.91 5.70 16.55
C LYS A 187 13.54 6.29 16.19
N VAL A 188 12.73 5.54 15.43
CA VAL A 188 11.36 5.96 15.08
C VAL A 188 10.48 6.13 16.32
N LYS A 189 10.60 5.24 17.33
CA LYS A 189 9.86 5.36 18.58
C LYS A 189 10.27 6.58 19.41
N GLU A 190 11.55 6.98 19.34
CA GLU A 190 12.03 8.20 20.01
C GLU A 190 11.47 9.46 19.35
N GLU A 191 11.38 9.48 18.03
CA GLU A 191 10.87 10.61 17.26
C GLU A 191 9.33 10.76 17.32
N GLU A 192 8.61 9.71 17.73
CA GLU A 192 7.14 9.75 17.92
C GLU A 192 6.70 10.19 19.33
N LYS A 193 7.63 10.38 20.26
CA LYS A 193 7.39 10.90 21.62
C LYS A 193 7.49 12.41 21.67
#